data_db776c57a884f6e2e36a4bb9f772ebf0
#
_entry.id   db776c57a884f6e2e36a4bb9f772ebf0
#
_cell.length_a   1.000
_cell.length_b   1.000
_cell.length_c   1.000
_cell.angle_alpha   90.00
_cell.angle_beta   90.00
_cell.angle_gamma   90.00
#
_symmetry.space_group_name_H-M   'P 1'
#
loop_
_entity.id
_entity.type
_entity.pdbx_description
1 polymer ?
#
loop_
_entity_poly.entity_id
_entity_poly.type
_entity_poly.pdbx_seq_one_letter_code
_entity_poly.pdbx_strand_id
1 'polypeptide(L)'
;KQILEVDDRLVVLFHIGGQFFCVDDVCTHDGGTLGDGCLEDHEIACPRHGAKFDVRDGRALTMPATEPTIVHETKVDGDDVFVKLSNED
;
A
#
# COMPACT_ATOMS: atom_id res chain seq x y z
N LYS A 1 2.71 -10.36 1.55
CA LYS A 1 1.82 -9.33 0.96
C LYS A 1 0.83 -9.97 0.00
N GLN A 2 -0.30 -9.35 -0.18
CA GLN A 2 -1.36 -9.87 -1.02
C GLN A 2 -2.02 -8.74 -1.78
N ILE A 3 -2.18 -8.92 -3.10
CA ILE A 3 -2.88 -7.96 -3.93
C ILE A 3 -4.34 -8.36 -3.98
N LEU A 4 -5.23 -7.43 -3.69
CA LEU A 4 -6.66 -7.66 -3.61
C LEU A 4 -7.41 -6.65 -4.48
N GLU A 5 -8.57 -7.08 -4.98
CA GLU A 5 -9.50 -6.18 -5.64
C GLU A 5 -10.69 -5.96 -4.73
N VAL A 6 -10.95 -4.70 -4.38
CA VAL A 6 -12.06 -4.31 -3.51
C VAL A 6 -12.82 -3.19 -4.21
N ASP A 7 -14.09 -3.43 -4.55
CA ASP A 7 -14.95 -2.44 -5.23
C ASP A 7 -14.28 -1.83 -6.46
N ASP A 8 -13.74 -2.70 -7.34
CA ASP A 8 -13.06 -2.31 -8.58
C ASP A 8 -11.75 -1.55 -8.36
N ARG A 9 -11.19 -1.65 -7.17
CA ARG A 9 -9.95 -0.98 -6.80
C ARG A 9 -8.92 -2.02 -6.41
N LEU A 10 -7.70 -1.89 -6.93
CA LEU A 10 -6.60 -2.77 -6.55
C LEU A 10 -5.87 -2.19 -5.34
N VAL A 11 -5.73 -3.00 -4.31
CA VAL A 11 -5.04 -2.63 -3.08
C VAL A 11 -4.04 -3.71 -2.73
N VAL A 12 -3.03 -3.35 -1.94
CA VAL A 12 -2.03 -4.29 -1.43
C VAL A 12 -2.17 -4.38 0.07
N LEU A 13 -2.31 -5.59 0.59
CA LEU A 13 -2.36 -5.87 2.02
C LEU A 13 -1.01 -6.39 2.48
N PHE A 14 -0.45 -5.76 3.49
CA PHE A 14 0.82 -6.17 4.10
C PHE A 14 0.59 -6.66 5.52
N HIS A 15 1.30 -7.73 5.90
CA HIS A 15 1.29 -8.24 7.26
C HIS A 15 2.71 -8.09 7.82
N ILE A 16 2.90 -7.14 8.73
CA ILE A 16 4.22 -6.78 9.26
C ILE A 16 4.15 -6.72 10.77
N GLY A 17 4.94 -7.56 11.45
CA GLY A 17 5.04 -7.52 12.91
C GLY A 17 3.72 -7.73 13.63
N GLY A 18 2.85 -8.57 13.09
CA GLY A 18 1.55 -8.85 13.69
C GLY A 18 0.47 -7.82 13.36
N GLN A 19 0.80 -6.81 12.55
CA GLN A 19 -0.15 -5.77 12.14
C GLN A 19 -0.39 -5.83 10.65
N PHE A 20 -1.57 -5.37 10.23
CA PHE A 20 -1.92 -5.30 8.82
C PHE A 20 -1.96 -3.86 8.35
N PHE A 21 -1.44 -3.64 7.14
CA PHE A 21 -1.44 -2.34 6.48
C PHE A 21 -1.94 -2.53 5.05
N CYS A 22 -2.74 -1.60 4.56
CA CYS A 22 -3.30 -1.67 3.23
C CYS A 22 -3.15 -0.33 2.52
N VAL A 23 -2.62 -0.36 1.30
CA VAL A 23 -2.46 0.85 0.50
C VAL A 23 -2.96 0.56 -0.91
N ASP A 24 -3.22 1.61 -1.68
CA ASP A 24 -3.53 1.45 -3.10
C ASP A 24 -2.35 0.77 -3.82
N ASP A 25 -2.67 -0.10 -4.77
CA ASP A 25 -1.67 -0.77 -5.59
C ASP A 25 -1.26 0.11 -6.77
N VAL A 26 -0.89 1.35 -6.46
CA VAL A 26 -0.54 2.36 -7.46
C VAL A 26 0.65 3.17 -6.97
N CYS A 27 1.68 3.25 -7.81
CA CYS A 27 2.77 4.19 -7.58
C CYS A 27 2.32 5.57 -8.07
N THR A 28 2.32 6.56 -7.19
CA THR A 28 1.85 7.91 -7.54
C THR A 28 2.75 8.61 -8.55
N HIS A 29 3.97 8.12 -8.74
CA HIS A 29 4.91 8.67 -9.69
C HIS A 29 4.53 8.37 -11.14
N ASP A 30 4.22 7.09 -11.44
CA ASP A 30 4.04 6.68 -12.84
C ASP A 30 2.79 5.81 -13.05
N GLY A 31 1.99 5.59 -12.02
CA GLY A 31 0.80 4.74 -12.13
C GLY A 31 1.09 3.24 -12.17
N GLY A 32 2.34 2.84 -12.00
CA GLY A 32 2.69 1.42 -11.94
C GLY A 32 2.22 0.77 -10.64
N THR A 33 2.31 -0.56 -10.57
CA THR A 33 1.85 -1.29 -9.40
C THR A 33 2.91 -1.27 -8.28
N LEU A 34 2.46 -1.12 -7.04
CA LEU A 34 3.33 -1.20 -5.86
C LEU A 34 3.50 -2.64 -5.37
N GLY A 35 2.50 -3.48 -5.59
CA GLY A 35 2.47 -4.82 -5.04
C GLY A 35 3.62 -5.71 -5.51
N ASP A 36 4.18 -5.42 -6.68
CA ASP A 36 5.31 -6.19 -7.22
C ASP A 36 6.67 -5.68 -6.72
N GLY A 37 6.66 -4.64 -5.90
CA GLY A 37 7.90 -4.06 -5.38
C GLY A 37 8.45 -4.83 -4.19
N CYS A 38 9.60 -4.37 -3.71
CA CYS A 38 10.25 -4.95 -2.54
C CYS A 38 9.81 -4.24 -1.28
N LEU A 39 9.40 -5.03 -0.28
CA LEU A 39 9.06 -4.51 1.04
C LEU A 39 10.28 -4.67 1.95
N GLU A 40 10.66 -3.57 2.61
CA GLU A 40 11.74 -3.55 3.58
C GLU A 40 11.24 -2.79 4.80
N ASP A 41 11.11 -3.47 5.94
CA ASP A 41 10.47 -2.94 7.14
C ASP A 41 9.05 -2.47 6.80
N HIS A 42 8.76 -1.16 6.86
CA HIS A 42 7.45 -0.60 6.53
C HIS A 42 7.49 0.19 5.22
N GLU A 43 8.51 -0.03 4.38
CA GLU A 43 8.69 0.71 3.13
C GLU A 43 8.52 -0.21 1.95
N ILE A 44 7.64 0.17 1.03
CA ILE A 44 7.45 -0.53 -0.25
C ILE A 44 8.10 0.27 -1.36
N ALA A 45 8.98 -0.36 -2.13
CA ALA A 45 9.67 0.30 -3.23
C ALA A 45 8.96 -0.01 -4.55
N CYS A 46 8.66 1.04 -5.31
CA CYS A 46 8.11 0.88 -6.65
C CYS A 46 9.12 0.12 -7.52
N PRO A 47 8.70 -0.96 -8.20
CA PRO A 47 9.66 -1.79 -8.93
C PRO A 47 10.27 -1.10 -10.15
N ARG A 48 9.67 -0.02 -10.63
CA ARG A 48 10.14 0.63 -11.86
C ARG A 48 11.28 1.61 -11.62
N HIS A 49 11.17 2.45 -10.61
CA HIS A 49 12.15 3.50 -10.36
C HIS A 49 12.65 3.55 -8.92
N GLY A 50 12.22 2.61 -8.09
CA GLY A 50 12.68 2.53 -6.70
C GLY A 50 12.12 3.58 -5.75
N ALA A 51 11.09 4.30 -6.16
CA ALA A 51 10.41 5.24 -5.26
C ALA A 51 9.82 4.46 -4.07
N LYS A 52 10.04 4.97 -2.87
CA LYS A 52 9.61 4.28 -1.65
C LYS A 52 8.47 5.00 -0.96
N PHE A 53 7.55 4.20 -0.43
CA PHE A 53 6.39 4.70 0.32
C PHE A 53 6.32 3.97 1.67
N ASP A 54 5.96 4.71 2.72
CA ASP A 54 5.69 4.11 4.02
C ASP A 54 4.28 3.54 4.02
N VAL A 55 4.14 2.22 4.25
CA VAL A 55 2.83 1.57 4.19
C VAL A 55 1.94 1.90 5.39
N ARG A 56 2.49 2.51 6.44
CA ARG A 56 1.72 2.89 7.63
C ARG A 56 0.86 4.13 7.39
N ASP A 57 1.36 5.08 6.62
CA ASP A 57 0.66 6.33 6.36
C ASP A 57 0.62 6.74 4.88
N GLY A 58 1.23 5.95 4.00
CA GLY A 58 1.23 6.22 2.57
C GLY A 58 2.21 7.27 2.11
N ARG A 59 3.02 7.82 3.03
CA ARG A 59 3.92 8.92 2.72
C ARG A 59 4.99 8.53 1.70
N ALA A 60 5.22 9.41 0.72
CA ALA A 60 6.32 9.24 -0.22
C ALA A 60 7.63 9.55 0.49
N LEU A 61 8.57 8.59 0.51
CA LEU A 61 9.81 8.71 1.25
C LEU A 61 10.99 9.12 0.39
N THR A 62 10.99 8.70 -0.88
CA THR A 62 12.11 8.97 -1.77
C THR A 62 11.64 9.39 -3.15
N MET A 63 12.43 10.23 -3.81
CA MET A 63 12.21 10.56 -5.21
C MET A 63 12.28 9.29 -6.07
N PRO A 64 11.60 9.21 -7.20
CA PRO A 64 10.87 10.31 -7.86
C PRO A 64 9.44 10.54 -7.37
N ALA A 65 8.93 9.76 -6.41
CA ALA A 65 7.59 9.96 -5.90
C ALA A 65 7.56 11.15 -4.95
N THR A 66 6.65 12.10 -5.18
CA THR A 66 6.48 13.28 -4.34
C THR A 66 5.11 13.34 -3.67
N GLU A 67 4.17 12.49 -4.10
CA GLU A 67 2.82 12.46 -3.55
C GLU A 67 2.58 11.17 -2.79
N PRO A 68 1.85 11.22 -1.66
CA PRO A 68 1.57 10.00 -0.91
C PRO A 68 0.62 9.07 -1.67
N THR A 69 0.74 7.78 -1.41
CA THR A 69 -0.28 6.82 -1.84
C THR A 69 -1.42 6.80 -0.82
N ILE A 70 -2.56 6.24 -1.22
CA ILE A 70 -3.74 6.20 -0.34
C ILE A 70 -3.66 4.98 0.58
N VAL A 71 -3.85 5.23 1.88
CA VAL A 71 -3.88 4.19 2.91
C VAL A 71 -5.33 3.87 3.25
N HIS A 72 -5.65 2.58 3.36
CA HIS A 72 -6.96 2.10 3.73
C HIS A 72 -6.93 1.51 5.14
N GLU A 73 -8.08 1.54 5.83
CA GLU A 73 -8.18 0.96 7.16
C GLU A 73 -8.20 -0.57 7.09
N THR A 74 -7.58 -1.20 8.06
CA THR A 74 -7.65 -2.64 8.25
C THR A 74 -8.23 -2.95 9.62
N LYS A 75 -9.01 -4.04 9.69
CA LYS A 75 -9.58 -4.51 10.94
C LYS A 75 -9.44 -6.02 11.00
N VAL A 76 -8.96 -6.53 12.14
CA VAL A 76 -8.85 -7.96 12.38
C VAL A 76 -9.97 -8.38 13.30
N ASP A 77 -10.72 -9.43 12.91
CA ASP A 77 -11.78 -10.01 13.71
C ASP A 77 -11.63 -11.52 13.67
N GLY A 78 -11.08 -12.11 14.74
CA GLY A 78 -10.76 -13.53 14.76
C GLY A 78 -9.70 -13.87 13.73
N ASP A 79 -10.05 -14.75 12.79
CA ASP A 79 -9.15 -15.15 11.70
C ASP A 79 -9.35 -14.33 10.43
N ASP A 80 -10.25 -13.35 10.47
CA ASP A 80 -10.60 -12.56 9.30
C ASP A 80 -9.96 -11.18 9.34
N VAL A 81 -9.53 -10.70 8.18
CA VAL A 81 -9.01 -9.35 8.00
C VAL A 81 -9.93 -8.59 7.05
N PHE A 82 -10.42 -7.45 7.50
CA PHE A 82 -11.31 -6.61 6.72
C PHE A 82 -10.57 -5.35 6.28
N VAL A 83 -10.87 -4.92 5.06
CA VAL A 83 -10.32 -3.68 4.50
C VAL A 83 -11.48 -2.72 4.25
N LYS A 84 -11.35 -1.50 4.78
CA LYS A 84 -12.31 -0.44 4.50
C LYS A 84 -11.62 0.60 3.64
N LEU A 85 -12.14 0.79 2.43
CA LEU A 85 -11.55 1.75 1.49
C LEU A 85 -11.72 3.18 1.98
N SER A 86 -10.65 3.96 1.88
CA SER A 86 -10.71 5.39 2.13
C SER A 86 -11.28 6.09 0.91
N ASN A 87 -12.19 7.04 1.15
CA ASN A 87 -12.76 7.86 0.08
C ASN A 87 -11.96 9.15 -0.02
N GLU A 88 -10.92 9.10 -0.82
CA GLU A 88 -10.09 10.26 -1.09
C GLU A 88 -10.57 10.90 -2.39
N ASP A 89 -11.06 12.09 -2.30
CA ASP A 89 -11.52 12.83 -3.49
C ASP A 89 -10.54 13.95 -3.82
#